data_35a00828bbcf1d1e464d6b24fd0aa0fc
#
_entry.id   35a00828bbcf1d1e464d6b24fd0aa0fc
#
_cell.length_a   1.000
_cell.length_b   1.000
_cell.length_c   1.000
_cell.angle_alpha   90.00
_cell.angle_beta   90.00
_cell.angle_gamma   90.00
#
_symmetry.space_group_name_H-M   'P 1'
#
loop_
_entity.id
_entity.type
_entity.pdbx_description
1 polymer ?
#
loop_
_entity_poly.entity_id
_entity_poly.type
_entity_poly.pdbx_seq_one_letter_code
_entity_poly.pdbx_strand_id
1 'polypeptide(L)'
;MKFPLLDLKAQYESIEKELKERVSEVLDSQMFILGAEVKALEEELSAYVGAKYSLGVSSGSDALIISLMALQVGQGDSVVTTPFTFFATGGAIARLGAKPVFCDIEPNTFNIDTHKLAELLELELEKKGNSQIKGIIPVHLYGQCVDMKPIQSLAKKYELFVLEDAAQAVGSEYLMDSEVKRACTLGDLGILSFYPAKNLGACGDAGMVLTNNQDLVDRMRILRVHGSSNKYMYDILGGNFRMDAIQATVLRIKLKHLDSWIVGRQQKAATYDELFRKAGLVEKSLIQTPEAVYRDSGLKYFHTYHQYVIRVESRDDLQLYMREKGVPSAIFYPMPLHLQKCFSYLGYKEGDFPESEKAASEVLALPIYPELSEKNQEFVVSTIEGFYADR
;
A
#
# COMPACT_ATOMS: atom_id res chain seq x y z
N MET A 1 13.49 -10.88 21.45
CA MET A 1 13.52 -9.52 20.88
C MET A 1 13.29 -8.54 22.02
N LYS A 2 13.99 -7.41 22.03
CA LYS A 2 13.88 -6.39 23.10
C LYS A 2 12.66 -5.47 22.93
N PHE A 3 12.14 -5.34 21.72
CA PHE A 3 10.97 -4.56 21.32
C PHE A 3 10.42 -5.13 19.98
N PRO A 4 9.17 -4.88 19.62
CA PRO A 4 8.57 -5.42 18.39
C PRO A 4 8.98 -4.60 17.14
N LEU A 5 8.75 -5.18 15.94
CA LEU A 5 8.85 -4.48 14.66
C LEU A 5 7.77 -3.38 14.54
N LEU A 6 6.59 -3.65 15.11
CA LEU A 6 5.44 -2.76 15.24
C LEU A 6 4.75 -3.04 16.58
N ASP A 7 4.52 -1.99 17.38
CA ASP A 7 3.88 -2.11 18.70
C ASP A 7 2.40 -1.69 18.66
N LEU A 8 1.53 -2.66 18.36
CA LEU A 8 0.08 -2.44 18.38
C LEU A 8 -0.48 -2.29 19.80
N LYS A 9 0.24 -2.74 20.85
CA LYS A 9 -0.20 -2.58 22.25
C LYS A 9 -0.06 -1.13 22.67
N ALA A 10 1.09 -0.51 22.42
CA ALA A 10 1.33 0.89 22.73
C ALA A 10 0.30 1.80 22.03
N GLN A 11 -0.01 1.52 20.75
CA GLN A 11 -1.09 2.22 20.04
C GLN A 11 -2.45 2.01 20.72
N TYR A 12 -2.78 0.76 21.07
CA TYR A 12 -4.06 0.41 21.71
C TYR A 12 -4.24 1.10 23.06
N GLU A 13 -3.22 1.12 23.93
CA GLU A 13 -3.27 1.71 25.25
C GLU A 13 -3.72 3.18 25.22
N SER A 14 -3.36 3.93 24.17
CA SER A 14 -3.75 5.34 24.02
C SER A 14 -5.25 5.56 23.71
N ILE A 15 -5.95 4.55 23.19
CA ILE A 15 -7.34 4.63 22.74
C ILE A 15 -8.25 3.56 23.39
N GLU A 16 -7.72 2.77 24.32
CA GLU A 16 -8.37 1.59 24.88
C GLU A 16 -9.79 1.86 25.39
N LYS A 17 -9.96 2.93 26.17
CA LYS A 17 -11.25 3.26 26.80
C LYS A 17 -12.31 3.54 25.74
N GLU A 18 -12.06 4.47 24.83
CA GLU A 18 -13.00 4.83 23.76
C GLU A 18 -13.31 3.63 22.88
N LEU A 19 -12.28 2.82 22.54
CA LEU A 19 -12.44 1.65 21.70
C LEU A 19 -13.34 0.59 22.35
N LYS A 20 -13.16 0.28 23.64
CA LYS A 20 -14.00 -0.66 24.36
C LYS A 20 -15.45 -0.19 24.47
N GLU A 21 -15.67 1.09 24.80
CA GLU A 21 -17.01 1.68 24.90
C GLU A 21 -17.76 1.57 23.56
N ARG A 22 -17.12 2.04 22.47
CA ARG A 22 -17.75 2.07 21.14
C ARG A 22 -17.99 0.68 20.54
N VAL A 23 -17.06 -0.26 20.75
CA VAL A 23 -17.26 -1.65 20.32
C VAL A 23 -18.38 -2.32 21.10
N SER A 24 -18.52 -2.06 22.42
CA SER A 24 -19.62 -2.57 23.21
C SER A 24 -20.98 -2.07 22.69
N GLU A 25 -21.10 -0.81 22.28
CA GLU A 25 -22.34 -0.27 21.69
C GLU A 25 -22.72 -1.05 20.39
N VAL A 26 -21.76 -1.43 19.55
CA VAL A 26 -22.03 -2.27 18.37
C VAL A 26 -22.50 -3.65 18.78
N LEU A 27 -21.86 -4.26 19.80
CA LEU A 27 -22.29 -5.56 20.34
C LEU A 27 -23.71 -5.50 20.90
N ASP A 28 -24.05 -4.45 21.64
CA ASP A 28 -25.41 -4.26 22.20
C ASP A 28 -26.47 -4.04 21.12
N SER A 29 -26.10 -3.35 20.03
CA SER A 29 -27.00 -3.09 18.90
C SER A 29 -27.31 -4.32 18.05
N GLN A 30 -26.47 -5.36 18.07
CA GLN A 30 -26.51 -6.55 17.20
C GLN A 30 -26.48 -6.26 15.68
N MET A 31 -26.08 -5.03 15.29
CA MET A 31 -26.01 -4.60 13.89
C MET A 31 -24.58 -4.74 13.39
N PHE A 32 -24.19 -5.94 12.96
CA PHE A 32 -22.79 -6.30 12.67
C PHE A 32 -22.36 -6.08 11.23
N ILE A 33 -23.28 -6.12 10.26
CA ILE A 33 -22.93 -6.11 8.83
C ILE A 33 -23.41 -4.83 8.18
N LEU A 34 -22.46 -4.08 7.59
CA LEU A 34 -22.74 -2.75 7.03
C LEU A 34 -23.35 -1.82 8.09
N GLY A 35 -24.37 -1.02 7.73
CA GLY A 35 -25.12 -0.19 8.67
C GLY A 35 -24.46 1.17 8.93
N ALA A 36 -24.86 1.80 10.06
CA ALA A 36 -24.51 3.19 10.37
C ALA A 36 -23.00 3.41 10.55
N GLU A 37 -22.30 2.49 11.22
CA GLU A 37 -20.86 2.62 11.47
C GLU A 37 -20.04 2.55 10.19
N VAL A 38 -20.40 1.63 9.28
CA VAL A 38 -19.71 1.52 7.97
C VAL A 38 -19.98 2.76 7.12
N LYS A 39 -21.24 3.22 7.08
CA LYS A 39 -21.60 4.44 6.34
C LYS A 39 -20.86 5.66 6.88
N ALA A 40 -20.78 5.83 8.19
CA ALA A 40 -20.08 6.95 8.80
C ALA A 40 -18.56 6.88 8.52
N LEU A 41 -17.94 5.69 8.57
CA LEU A 41 -16.55 5.53 8.17
C LEU A 41 -16.34 5.89 6.69
N GLU A 42 -17.26 5.47 5.80
CA GLU A 42 -17.22 5.81 4.39
C GLU A 42 -17.23 7.35 4.21
N GLU A 43 -18.14 8.05 4.87
CA GLU A 43 -18.23 9.52 4.83
C GLU A 43 -16.97 10.20 5.40
N GLU A 44 -16.48 9.76 6.56
CA GLU A 44 -15.29 10.29 7.23
C GLU A 44 -14.01 10.10 6.39
N LEU A 45 -13.83 8.93 5.77
CA LEU A 45 -12.67 8.67 4.90
C LEU A 45 -12.75 9.41 3.57
N SER A 46 -13.94 9.51 2.96
CA SER A 46 -14.14 10.36 1.78
C SER A 46 -13.71 11.81 2.07
N ALA A 47 -14.17 12.37 3.20
CA ALA A 47 -13.79 13.71 3.61
C ALA A 47 -12.29 13.84 3.91
N TYR A 48 -11.70 12.83 4.57
CA TYR A 48 -10.29 12.82 4.93
C TYR A 48 -9.36 12.84 3.71
N VAL A 49 -9.64 12.02 2.68
CA VAL A 49 -8.79 11.97 1.48
C VAL A 49 -9.19 13.01 0.41
N GLY A 50 -10.41 13.53 0.45
CA GLY A 50 -10.93 14.47 -0.57
C GLY A 50 -11.58 13.77 -1.76
N ALA A 51 -12.05 12.52 -1.60
CA ALA A 51 -12.82 11.80 -2.61
C ALA A 51 -14.33 12.08 -2.47
N LYS A 52 -15.09 11.94 -3.55
CA LYS A 52 -16.55 12.09 -3.49
C LYS A 52 -17.24 10.89 -2.85
N TYR A 53 -16.72 9.70 -3.09
CA TYR A 53 -17.33 8.45 -2.68
C TYR A 53 -16.29 7.50 -2.13
N SER A 54 -16.69 6.75 -1.11
CA SER A 54 -15.95 5.60 -0.62
C SER A 54 -16.87 4.41 -0.39
N LEU A 55 -16.31 3.21 -0.39
CA LEU A 55 -17.02 1.96 -0.20
C LEU A 55 -16.20 1.04 0.70
N GLY A 56 -16.69 0.77 1.91
CA GLY A 56 -16.09 -0.17 2.84
C GLY A 56 -16.23 -1.62 2.37
N VAL A 57 -15.11 -2.34 2.35
CA VAL A 57 -15.04 -3.74 1.91
C VAL A 57 -14.28 -4.62 2.90
N SER A 58 -14.36 -5.94 2.71
CA SER A 58 -13.83 -6.96 3.60
C SER A 58 -12.32 -7.00 3.74
N SER A 59 -11.57 -6.53 2.74
CA SER A 59 -10.10 -6.48 2.78
C SER A 59 -9.54 -5.58 1.68
N GLY A 60 -8.24 -5.22 1.77
CA GLY A 60 -7.55 -4.55 0.66
C GLY A 60 -7.48 -5.40 -0.61
N SER A 61 -7.39 -6.72 -0.48
CA SER A 61 -7.43 -7.65 -1.62
C SER A 61 -8.80 -7.63 -2.32
N ASP A 62 -9.87 -7.63 -1.53
CA ASP A 62 -11.22 -7.53 -2.08
C ASP A 62 -11.50 -6.13 -2.64
N ALA A 63 -10.86 -5.08 -2.10
CA ALA A 63 -10.90 -3.74 -2.68
C ALA A 63 -10.32 -3.71 -4.11
N LEU A 64 -9.20 -4.37 -4.35
CA LEU A 64 -8.63 -4.53 -5.70
C LEU A 64 -9.57 -5.34 -6.61
N ILE A 65 -10.06 -6.48 -6.13
CA ILE A 65 -10.94 -7.36 -6.91
C ILE A 65 -12.23 -6.65 -7.31
N ILE A 66 -12.94 -6.03 -6.36
CA ILE A 66 -14.21 -5.35 -6.65
C ILE A 66 -14.03 -4.15 -7.56
N SER A 67 -12.90 -3.42 -7.44
CA SER A 67 -12.54 -2.31 -8.33
C SER A 67 -12.35 -2.80 -9.77
N LEU A 68 -11.57 -3.85 -9.97
CA LEU A 68 -11.36 -4.46 -11.29
C LEU A 68 -12.65 -5.05 -11.87
N MET A 69 -13.51 -5.66 -11.04
CA MET A 69 -14.85 -6.12 -11.47
C MET A 69 -15.74 -4.94 -11.90
N ALA A 70 -15.70 -3.82 -11.20
CA ALA A 70 -16.45 -2.61 -11.55
C ALA A 70 -15.96 -2.00 -12.88
N LEU A 71 -14.64 -2.05 -13.11
CA LEU A 71 -13.99 -1.66 -14.36
C LEU A 71 -14.15 -2.69 -15.48
N GLN A 72 -14.89 -3.79 -15.23
CA GLN A 72 -15.17 -4.87 -16.17
C GLN A 72 -13.91 -5.54 -16.73
N VAL A 73 -12.89 -5.65 -15.91
CA VAL A 73 -11.67 -6.41 -16.22
C VAL A 73 -11.95 -7.90 -16.08
N GLY A 74 -11.54 -8.69 -17.08
CA GLY A 74 -11.76 -10.13 -17.10
C GLY A 74 -10.86 -10.88 -18.09
N GLN A 75 -11.31 -12.06 -18.47
CA GLN A 75 -10.56 -12.94 -19.38
C GLN A 75 -10.25 -12.25 -20.72
N GLY A 76 -9.00 -12.28 -21.13
CA GLY A 76 -8.50 -11.66 -22.36
C GLY A 76 -7.93 -10.25 -22.13
N ASP A 77 -8.29 -9.59 -21.05
CA ASP A 77 -7.74 -8.28 -20.71
C ASP A 77 -6.33 -8.39 -20.08
N SER A 78 -5.61 -7.29 -20.12
CA SER A 78 -4.31 -7.13 -19.43
C SER A 78 -4.31 -5.86 -18.58
N VAL A 79 -3.61 -5.90 -17.46
CA VAL A 79 -3.45 -4.73 -16.58
C VAL A 79 -1.98 -4.61 -16.18
N VAL A 80 -1.42 -3.40 -16.33
CA VAL A 80 -0.02 -3.13 -15.99
C VAL A 80 0.12 -2.86 -14.51
N THR A 81 1.14 -3.46 -13.89
CA THR A 81 1.57 -3.15 -12.51
C THR A 81 3.06 -3.44 -12.34
N THR A 82 3.61 -3.27 -11.13
CA THR A 82 4.99 -3.60 -10.82
C THR A 82 5.12 -5.05 -10.31
N PRO A 83 6.24 -5.75 -10.58
CA PRO A 83 6.50 -7.05 -9.98
C PRO A 83 6.98 -6.95 -8.53
N PHE A 84 7.41 -5.77 -8.05
CA PHE A 84 7.87 -5.55 -6.68
C PHE A 84 6.78 -4.89 -5.82
N THR A 85 5.84 -5.70 -5.38
CA THR A 85 4.71 -5.30 -4.53
C THR A 85 4.21 -6.48 -3.72
N PHE A 86 3.22 -6.24 -2.83
CA PHE A 86 2.49 -7.33 -2.18
C PHE A 86 1.69 -8.13 -3.22
N PHE A 87 1.57 -9.43 -2.95
CA PHE A 87 0.95 -10.39 -3.87
C PHE A 87 -0.45 -9.97 -4.36
N ALA A 88 -1.24 -9.31 -3.52
CA ALA A 88 -2.63 -8.98 -3.82
C ALA A 88 -2.79 -8.16 -5.12
N THR A 89 -1.85 -7.27 -5.45
CA THR A 89 -1.93 -6.41 -6.64
C THR A 89 -1.98 -7.23 -7.93
N GLY A 90 -0.97 -8.08 -8.16
CA GLY A 90 -0.95 -8.99 -9.32
C GLY A 90 -1.98 -10.12 -9.21
N GLY A 91 -2.18 -10.62 -7.98
CA GLY A 91 -3.13 -11.70 -7.70
C GLY A 91 -4.59 -11.34 -8.00
N ALA A 92 -5.00 -10.10 -7.75
CA ALA A 92 -6.36 -9.64 -8.06
C ALA A 92 -6.63 -9.62 -9.57
N ILE A 93 -5.65 -9.18 -10.37
CA ILE A 93 -5.73 -9.22 -11.84
C ILE A 93 -5.91 -10.66 -12.33
N ALA A 94 -4.99 -11.54 -11.90
CA ALA A 94 -4.97 -12.93 -12.33
C ALA A 94 -6.23 -13.70 -11.88
N ARG A 95 -6.77 -13.39 -10.69
CA ARG A 95 -7.98 -14.01 -10.15
C ARG A 95 -9.22 -13.76 -11.02
N LEU A 96 -9.28 -12.65 -11.73
CA LEU A 96 -10.36 -12.33 -12.68
C LEU A 96 -10.13 -12.91 -14.08
N GLY A 97 -9.07 -13.69 -14.28
CA GLY A 97 -8.71 -14.25 -15.58
C GLY A 97 -8.00 -13.27 -16.51
N ALA A 98 -7.70 -12.06 -16.04
CA ALA A 98 -6.90 -11.09 -16.77
C ALA A 98 -5.39 -11.37 -16.59
N LYS A 99 -4.57 -10.83 -17.49
CA LYS A 99 -3.13 -11.01 -17.50
C LYS A 99 -2.45 -9.82 -16.80
N PRO A 100 -1.73 -10.02 -15.68
CA PRO A 100 -0.83 -9.00 -15.17
C PRO A 100 0.35 -8.82 -16.16
N VAL A 101 0.60 -7.58 -16.54
CA VAL A 101 1.78 -7.17 -17.32
C VAL A 101 2.67 -6.40 -16.37
N PHE A 102 3.90 -6.86 -16.19
CA PHE A 102 4.81 -6.24 -15.24
C PHE A 102 5.66 -5.16 -15.91
N CYS A 103 5.86 -4.06 -15.16
CA CYS A 103 6.80 -2.99 -15.45
C CYS A 103 7.73 -2.82 -14.26
N ASP A 104 9.03 -2.75 -14.49
CA ASP A 104 10.04 -2.67 -13.44
C ASP A 104 9.92 -1.40 -12.60
N ILE A 105 10.61 -1.36 -11.49
CA ILE A 105 10.59 -0.26 -10.53
C ILE A 105 11.72 0.74 -10.76
N GLU A 106 11.55 1.92 -10.22
CA GLU A 106 12.56 2.92 -10.01
C GLU A 106 13.41 2.51 -8.78
N PRO A 107 14.75 2.48 -8.87
CA PRO A 107 15.61 1.84 -7.87
C PRO A 107 15.57 2.48 -6.48
N ASN A 108 15.29 3.79 -6.39
CA ASN A 108 15.38 4.52 -5.12
C ASN A 108 14.05 4.56 -4.35
N THR A 109 12.93 4.65 -5.07
CA THR A 109 11.58 4.75 -4.47
C THR A 109 10.87 3.41 -4.42
N PHE A 110 11.33 2.41 -5.19
CA PHE A 110 10.68 1.10 -5.39
C PHE A 110 9.28 1.19 -6.04
N ASN A 111 8.87 2.35 -6.45
CA ASN A 111 7.64 2.58 -7.18
C ASN A 111 7.83 2.26 -8.67
N ILE A 112 6.74 2.06 -9.41
CA ILE A 112 6.82 1.77 -10.86
C ILE A 112 7.64 2.84 -11.60
N ASP A 113 8.58 2.42 -12.45
CA ASP A 113 9.37 3.32 -13.30
C ASP A 113 8.50 3.86 -14.43
N THR A 114 8.21 5.15 -14.39
CA THR A 114 7.33 5.81 -15.36
C THR A 114 7.93 5.92 -16.76
N HIS A 115 9.25 5.89 -16.90
CA HIS A 115 9.91 5.86 -18.20
C HIS A 115 9.79 4.47 -18.83
N LYS A 116 10.09 3.40 -18.08
CA LYS A 116 9.88 2.02 -18.53
C LYS A 116 8.39 1.74 -18.83
N LEU A 117 7.49 2.34 -18.05
CA LEU A 117 6.05 2.26 -18.32
C LEU A 117 5.68 2.88 -19.66
N ALA A 118 6.23 4.04 -20.00
CA ALA A 118 6.00 4.69 -21.29
C ALA A 118 6.50 3.84 -22.46
N GLU A 119 7.72 3.29 -22.35
CA GLU A 119 8.30 2.38 -23.35
C GLU A 119 7.47 1.10 -23.53
N LEU A 120 7.01 0.50 -22.41
CA LEU A 120 6.17 -0.69 -22.43
C LEU A 120 4.85 -0.42 -23.14
N LEU A 121 4.15 0.67 -22.80
CA LEU A 121 2.87 1.01 -23.41
C LEU A 121 3.02 1.34 -24.90
N GLU A 122 4.07 2.07 -25.31
CA GLU A 122 4.37 2.32 -26.72
C GLU A 122 4.60 1.00 -27.49
N LEU A 123 5.40 0.09 -26.90
CA LEU A 123 5.67 -1.21 -27.52
C LEU A 123 4.39 -2.05 -27.69
N GLU A 124 3.62 -2.18 -26.63
CA GLU A 124 2.46 -3.08 -26.59
C GLU A 124 1.28 -2.52 -27.38
N LEU A 125 0.99 -1.22 -27.29
CA LEU A 125 -0.21 -0.62 -27.88
C LEU A 125 0.02 -0.06 -29.29
N GLU A 126 1.18 0.56 -29.55
CA GLU A 126 1.45 1.17 -30.86
C GLU A 126 2.13 0.19 -31.82
N LYS A 127 3.19 -0.52 -31.37
CA LYS A 127 3.99 -1.37 -32.26
C LYS A 127 3.40 -2.74 -32.50
N LYS A 128 2.83 -3.37 -31.47
CA LYS A 128 2.20 -4.69 -31.60
C LYS A 128 0.75 -4.62 -32.04
N GLY A 129 0.03 -3.55 -31.70
CA GLY A 129 -1.33 -3.26 -32.19
C GLY A 129 -2.44 -4.20 -31.74
N ASN A 130 -2.15 -5.21 -30.90
CA ASN A 130 -3.09 -6.24 -30.44
C ASN A 130 -3.14 -6.38 -28.93
N SER A 131 -2.61 -5.39 -28.18
CA SER A 131 -2.61 -5.46 -26.73
C SER A 131 -3.98 -5.18 -26.16
N GLN A 132 -4.39 -6.02 -25.22
CA GLN A 132 -5.63 -5.89 -24.45
C GLN A 132 -5.40 -5.14 -23.13
N ILE A 133 -4.40 -4.23 -23.06
CA ILE A 133 -4.14 -3.44 -21.86
C ILE A 133 -5.34 -2.51 -21.64
N LYS A 134 -5.97 -2.63 -20.46
CA LYS A 134 -7.12 -1.85 -20.03
C LYS A 134 -6.78 -0.77 -19.04
N GLY A 135 -5.67 -0.94 -18.29
CA GLY A 135 -5.34 0.01 -17.25
C GLY A 135 -4.01 -0.26 -16.55
N ILE A 136 -3.73 0.61 -15.59
CA ILE A 136 -2.50 0.63 -14.81
C ILE A 136 -2.87 0.60 -13.32
N ILE A 137 -2.18 -0.26 -12.55
CA ILE A 137 -2.25 -0.25 -11.08
C ILE A 137 -0.88 0.22 -10.54
N PRO A 138 -0.67 1.54 -10.34
CA PRO A 138 0.47 2.03 -9.61
C PRO A 138 0.32 1.68 -8.13
N VAL A 139 1.43 1.28 -7.48
CA VAL A 139 1.47 0.95 -6.05
C VAL A 139 2.25 2.03 -5.32
N HIS A 140 1.63 2.67 -4.33
CA HIS A 140 2.28 3.65 -3.46
C HIS A 140 3.04 2.92 -2.34
N LEU A 141 4.17 2.31 -2.73
CA LEU A 141 4.88 1.37 -1.88
C LEU A 141 5.49 2.08 -0.65
N TYR A 142 5.47 1.40 0.50
CA TYR A 142 6.00 1.83 1.79
C TYR A 142 5.42 3.13 2.35
N GLY A 143 4.52 3.80 1.62
CA GLY A 143 3.85 5.01 2.07
C GLY A 143 4.25 6.29 1.33
N GLN A 144 4.88 6.18 0.15
CA GLN A 144 5.19 7.29 -0.75
C GLN A 144 4.42 7.17 -2.05
N CYS A 145 3.76 8.25 -2.48
CA CYS A 145 3.07 8.26 -3.76
C CYS A 145 4.03 8.03 -4.93
N VAL A 146 3.57 7.26 -5.92
CA VAL A 146 4.20 7.20 -7.24
C VAL A 146 4.16 8.60 -7.87
N ASP A 147 5.06 8.90 -8.79
CA ASP A 147 4.92 10.09 -9.65
C ASP A 147 3.72 9.90 -10.59
N MET A 148 2.58 10.47 -10.21
CA MET A 148 1.30 10.24 -10.87
C MET A 148 1.10 11.06 -12.14
N LYS A 149 1.82 12.18 -12.33
CA LYS A 149 1.67 13.02 -13.54
C LYS A 149 1.98 12.28 -14.84
N PRO A 150 3.13 11.59 -14.98
CA PRO A 150 3.42 10.77 -16.16
C PRO A 150 2.37 9.67 -16.36
N ILE A 151 1.95 8.99 -15.28
CA ILE A 151 0.96 7.91 -15.34
C ILE A 151 -0.38 8.41 -15.87
N GLN A 152 -0.87 9.54 -15.36
CA GLN A 152 -2.13 10.14 -15.83
C GLN A 152 -2.03 10.58 -17.30
N SER A 153 -0.89 11.13 -17.71
CA SER A 153 -0.65 11.51 -19.09
C SER A 153 -0.68 10.31 -20.04
N LEU A 154 -0.03 9.22 -19.64
CA LEU A 154 -0.04 7.95 -20.40
C LEU A 154 -1.42 7.32 -20.41
N ALA A 155 -2.10 7.27 -19.28
CA ALA A 155 -3.45 6.73 -19.18
C ALA A 155 -4.44 7.50 -20.08
N LYS A 156 -4.36 8.82 -20.09
CA LYS A 156 -5.16 9.66 -20.99
C LYS A 156 -4.81 9.41 -22.47
N LYS A 157 -3.51 9.30 -22.82
CA LYS A 157 -3.06 9.07 -24.21
C LYS A 157 -3.60 7.76 -24.75
N TYR A 158 -3.65 6.71 -23.93
CA TYR A 158 -4.00 5.35 -24.35
C TYR A 158 -5.40 4.90 -23.89
N GLU A 159 -6.20 5.80 -23.33
CA GLU A 159 -7.55 5.53 -22.82
C GLU A 159 -7.57 4.39 -21.77
N LEU A 160 -6.61 4.38 -20.85
CA LEU A 160 -6.45 3.39 -19.80
C LEU A 160 -7.04 3.89 -18.47
N PHE A 161 -7.65 3.00 -17.69
CA PHE A 161 -7.98 3.33 -16.32
C PHE A 161 -6.71 3.36 -15.41
N VAL A 162 -6.79 4.12 -14.31
CA VAL A 162 -5.79 4.13 -13.24
C VAL A 162 -6.45 3.72 -11.93
N LEU A 163 -5.99 2.60 -11.36
CA LEU A 163 -6.40 2.11 -10.04
C LEU A 163 -5.22 2.22 -9.07
N GLU A 164 -5.25 3.19 -8.15
CA GLU A 164 -4.18 3.36 -7.16
C GLU A 164 -4.23 2.25 -6.11
N ASP A 165 -3.15 1.47 -5.97
CA ASP A 165 -2.96 0.62 -4.81
C ASP A 165 -2.26 1.43 -3.71
N ALA A 166 -3.07 2.05 -2.86
CA ALA A 166 -2.62 2.84 -1.71
C ALA A 166 -2.71 2.06 -0.39
N ALA A 167 -2.68 0.72 -0.44
CA ALA A 167 -2.75 -0.16 0.74
C ALA A 167 -1.68 0.14 1.80
N GLN A 168 -0.63 0.86 1.45
CA GLN A 168 0.46 1.27 2.35
C GLN A 168 0.59 2.80 2.51
N ALA A 169 -0.29 3.60 1.90
CA ALA A 169 -0.10 5.03 1.75
C ALA A 169 -1.30 5.88 2.18
N VAL A 170 -2.13 5.38 3.12
CA VAL A 170 -3.25 6.17 3.64
C VAL A 170 -2.77 7.52 4.18
N GLY A 171 -3.33 8.62 3.66
CA GLY A 171 -2.97 9.98 4.05
C GLY A 171 -1.73 10.56 3.35
N SER A 172 -1.00 9.78 2.53
CA SER A 172 0.12 10.29 1.75
C SER A 172 -0.35 11.35 0.75
N GLU A 173 0.43 12.41 0.61
CA GLU A 173 0.13 13.56 -0.25
C GLU A 173 1.00 13.57 -1.50
N TYR A 174 0.45 14.16 -2.57
CA TYR A 174 1.12 14.39 -3.84
C TYR A 174 0.72 15.75 -4.41
N LEU A 175 1.67 16.45 -5.03
CA LEU A 175 1.44 17.76 -5.64
C LEU A 175 1.04 17.60 -7.11
N MET A 176 -0.26 17.69 -7.39
CA MET A 176 -0.81 17.62 -8.74
C MET A 176 -1.18 19.03 -9.21
N ASP A 177 -0.48 19.54 -10.22
CA ASP A 177 -0.77 20.86 -10.82
C ASP A 177 -0.94 22.01 -9.81
N SER A 178 -0.04 22.05 -8.80
CA SER A 178 -0.04 23.00 -7.68
C SER A 178 -1.16 22.78 -6.64
N GLU A 179 -1.94 21.72 -6.77
CA GLU A 179 -2.94 21.28 -5.80
C GLU A 179 -2.41 20.12 -4.97
N VAL A 180 -2.53 20.19 -3.65
CA VAL A 180 -2.22 19.06 -2.77
C VAL A 180 -3.37 18.07 -2.83
N LYS A 181 -3.08 16.85 -3.29
CA LYS A 181 -4.03 15.73 -3.32
C LYS A 181 -3.51 14.58 -2.48
N ARG A 182 -4.41 13.77 -1.96
CA ARG A 182 -4.03 12.56 -1.22
C ARG A 182 -4.12 11.32 -2.11
N ALA A 183 -3.32 10.32 -1.80
CA ALA A 183 -3.44 8.99 -2.39
C ALA A 183 -4.89 8.50 -2.37
N CYS A 184 -5.32 7.76 -3.37
CA CYS A 184 -6.68 7.37 -3.70
C CYS A 184 -7.55 8.46 -4.37
N THR A 185 -7.00 9.63 -4.71
CA THR A 185 -7.72 10.68 -5.43
C THR A 185 -7.03 11.10 -6.73
N LEU A 186 -5.97 10.38 -7.08
CA LEU A 186 -5.10 10.68 -8.22
C LEU A 186 -5.43 9.80 -9.46
N GLY A 187 -6.17 8.71 -9.30
CA GLY A 187 -6.66 7.83 -10.36
C GLY A 187 -8.18 7.85 -10.48
N ASP A 188 -8.72 6.91 -11.28
CA ASP A 188 -10.17 6.68 -11.39
C ASP A 188 -10.74 6.05 -10.12
N LEU A 189 -9.93 5.17 -9.51
CA LEU A 189 -10.19 4.48 -8.25
C LEU A 189 -8.91 4.43 -7.43
N GLY A 190 -9.06 4.38 -6.10
CA GLY A 190 -7.97 4.09 -5.19
C GLY A 190 -8.41 3.10 -4.13
N ILE A 191 -7.51 2.22 -3.67
CA ILE A 191 -7.82 1.26 -2.62
C ILE A 191 -6.96 1.47 -1.37
N LEU A 192 -7.57 1.21 -0.23
CA LEU A 192 -6.90 1.14 1.07
C LEU A 192 -7.05 -0.27 1.67
N SER A 193 -6.04 -0.67 2.42
CA SER A 193 -6.07 -1.86 3.26
C SER A 193 -6.02 -1.43 4.71
N PHE A 194 -6.88 -2.03 5.53
CA PHE A 194 -6.90 -1.83 6.97
C PHE A 194 -6.47 -3.09 7.73
N TYR A 195 -5.65 -3.94 7.10
CA TYR A 195 -4.99 -5.04 7.82
C TYR A 195 -4.34 -4.49 9.11
N PRO A 196 -4.37 -5.21 10.24
CA PRO A 196 -4.02 -4.66 11.56
C PRO A 196 -2.67 -3.93 11.64
N ALA A 197 -1.68 -4.35 10.84
CA ALA A 197 -0.35 -3.71 10.81
C ALA A 197 -0.29 -2.43 9.95
N LYS A 198 -1.35 -2.03 9.25
CA LYS A 198 -1.38 -0.80 8.45
C LYS A 198 -1.41 0.45 9.33
N ASN A 199 -0.99 1.59 8.78
CA ASN A 199 -0.98 2.88 9.51
C ASN A 199 -2.36 3.21 10.08
N LEU A 200 -3.42 2.87 9.36
CA LEU A 200 -4.80 2.82 9.83
C LEU A 200 -5.24 1.36 9.80
N GLY A 201 -5.07 0.63 10.88
CA GLY A 201 -5.35 -0.81 10.97
C GLY A 201 -6.60 -1.13 11.78
N ALA A 202 -7.46 -2.00 11.28
CA ALA A 202 -8.60 -2.56 11.99
C ALA A 202 -8.16 -3.60 13.04
N CYS A 203 -9.11 -4.22 13.72
CA CYS A 203 -8.89 -5.38 14.60
C CYS A 203 -9.16 -6.71 13.88
N GLY A 204 -8.92 -6.76 12.60
CA GLY A 204 -9.14 -7.86 11.67
C GLY A 204 -8.96 -7.39 10.25
N ASP A 205 -9.55 -8.09 9.28
CA ASP A 205 -9.51 -7.66 7.89
C ASP A 205 -10.55 -6.57 7.62
N ALA A 206 -10.16 -5.57 6.84
CA ALA A 206 -11.01 -4.53 6.26
C ALA A 206 -10.25 -3.82 5.12
N GLY A 207 -10.99 -3.15 4.25
CA GLY A 207 -10.47 -2.33 3.16
C GLY A 207 -11.46 -1.26 2.73
N MET A 208 -11.04 -0.40 1.82
CA MET A 208 -11.88 0.67 1.28
C MET A 208 -11.55 0.87 -0.19
N VAL A 209 -12.56 1.15 -1.00
CA VAL A 209 -12.39 1.70 -2.34
C VAL A 209 -12.86 3.14 -2.34
N LEU A 210 -12.13 4.04 -2.99
CA LEU A 210 -12.46 5.45 -3.13
C LEU A 210 -12.51 5.82 -4.61
N THR A 211 -13.44 6.71 -4.98
CA THR A 211 -13.59 7.18 -6.36
C THR A 211 -14.34 8.51 -6.41
N ASN A 212 -14.17 9.22 -7.51
CA ASN A 212 -14.98 10.39 -7.84
C ASN A 212 -16.09 10.09 -8.86
N ASN A 213 -16.20 8.82 -9.32
CA ASN A 213 -17.15 8.38 -10.33
C ASN A 213 -18.36 7.69 -9.70
N GLN A 214 -19.56 8.28 -9.91
CA GLN A 214 -20.83 7.76 -9.37
C GLN A 214 -21.17 6.38 -9.92
N ASP A 215 -20.99 6.14 -11.22
CA ASP A 215 -21.36 4.87 -11.86
C ASP A 215 -20.52 3.71 -11.31
N LEU A 216 -19.22 3.97 -11.05
CA LEU A 216 -18.33 2.96 -10.46
C LEU A 216 -18.74 2.62 -9.04
N VAL A 217 -19.04 3.61 -8.18
CA VAL A 217 -19.43 3.32 -6.79
C VAL A 217 -20.79 2.62 -6.74
N ASP A 218 -21.74 2.98 -7.58
CA ASP A 218 -23.06 2.33 -7.61
C ASP A 218 -22.94 0.87 -8.07
N ARG A 219 -22.12 0.61 -9.10
CA ARG A 219 -21.82 -0.75 -9.52
C ARG A 219 -21.14 -1.56 -8.41
N MET A 220 -20.16 -0.98 -7.71
CA MET A 220 -19.47 -1.65 -6.59
C MET A 220 -20.41 -1.91 -5.40
N ARG A 221 -21.39 -1.04 -5.12
CA ARG A 221 -22.40 -1.28 -4.07
C ARG A 221 -23.19 -2.56 -4.34
N ILE A 222 -23.55 -2.82 -5.59
CA ILE A 222 -24.21 -4.05 -6.01
C ILE A 222 -23.26 -5.25 -5.92
N LEU A 223 -22.04 -5.13 -6.45
CA LEU A 223 -21.01 -6.17 -6.40
C LEU A 223 -20.67 -6.60 -4.97
N ARG A 224 -20.64 -5.65 -4.02
CA ARG A 224 -20.33 -5.89 -2.60
C ARG A 224 -21.29 -6.85 -1.91
N VAL A 225 -22.51 -6.97 -2.41
CA VAL A 225 -23.59 -7.81 -1.87
C VAL A 225 -24.05 -8.86 -2.87
N HIS A 226 -23.09 -9.62 -3.40
CA HIS A 226 -23.28 -10.73 -4.35
C HIS A 226 -23.85 -10.33 -5.72
N GLY A 227 -23.91 -9.05 -6.06
CA GLY A 227 -24.49 -8.57 -7.32
C GLY A 227 -26.00 -8.32 -7.23
N SER A 228 -26.53 -8.15 -6.02
CA SER A 228 -27.97 -7.94 -5.77
C SER A 228 -28.31 -6.46 -5.76
N SER A 229 -29.25 -6.04 -6.65
CA SER A 229 -29.89 -4.73 -6.60
C SER A 229 -31.13 -4.73 -5.68
N ASN A 230 -31.83 -5.86 -5.61
CA ASN A 230 -32.99 -6.09 -4.76
C ASN A 230 -32.87 -7.45 -4.06
N LYS A 231 -33.45 -7.59 -2.87
CA LYS A 231 -33.37 -8.81 -2.07
C LYS A 231 -33.73 -10.05 -2.90
N TYR A 232 -32.76 -11.01 -3.00
CA TYR A 232 -32.84 -12.26 -3.77
C TYR A 232 -32.89 -12.10 -5.31
N MET A 233 -32.66 -10.89 -5.83
CA MET A 233 -32.52 -10.66 -7.27
C MET A 233 -31.06 -10.27 -7.56
N TYR A 234 -30.39 -11.00 -8.44
CA TYR A 234 -28.97 -10.87 -8.73
C TYR A 234 -28.78 -10.48 -10.19
N ASP A 235 -28.35 -9.24 -10.46
CA ASP A 235 -28.23 -8.70 -11.82
C ASP A 235 -26.85 -8.95 -12.42
N ILE A 236 -25.81 -9.04 -11.56
CA ILE A 236 -24.44 -9.31 -11.95
C ILE A 236 -23.79 -10.27 -10.94
N LEU A 237 -22.70 -10.94 -11.37
CA LEU A 237 -21.93 -11.78 -10.44
C LEU A 237 -21.09 -10.90 -9.50
N GLY A 238 -21.42 -10.91 -8.24
CA GLY A 238 -20.67 -10.23 -7.18
C GLY A 238 -20.12 -11.20 -6.15
N GLY A 239 -19.77 -10.69 -4.96
CA GLY A 239 -19.24 -11.48 -3.87
C GLY A 239 -19.70 -10.99 -2.51
N ASN A 240 -19.26 -11.66 -1.46
CA ASN A 240 -19.39 -11.17 -0.10
C ASN A 240 -18.18 -10.29 0.23
N PHE A 241 -18.24 -9.02 -0.17
CA PHE A 241 -17.16 -8.05 0.05
C PHE A 241 -17.52 -7.02 1.13
N ARG A 242 -18.42 -7.34 2.04
CA ARG A 242 -18.93 -6.42 3.05
C ARG A 242 -17.91 -6.17 4.16
N MET A 243 -17.89 -4.93 4.67
CA MET A 243 -17.16 -4.58 5.88
C MET A 243 -18.06 -4.82 7.11
N ASP A 244 -17.46 -5.32 8.19
CA ASP A 244 -18.13 -5.48 9.47
C ASP A 244 -18.19 -4.15 10.24
N ALA A 245 -19.31 -3.90 10.93
CA ALA A 245 -19.52 -2.68 11.72
C ALA A 245 -18.49 -2.54 12.84
N ILE A 246 -18.05 -3.63 13.46
CA ILE A 246 -17.00 -3.63 14.49
C ILE A 246 -15.72 -3.04 13.93
N GLN A 247 -15.28 -3.49 12.74
CA GLN A 247 -14.06 -2.98 12.12
C GLN A 247 -14.20 -1.50 11.74
N ALA A 248 -15.36 -1.10 11.22
CA ALA A 248 -15.65 0.29 10.90
C ALA A 248 -15.55 1.18 12.16
N THR A 249 -16.11 0.75 13.27
CA THR A 249 -16.06 1.46 14.56
C THR A 249 -14.61 1.65 15.03
N VAL A 250 -13.81 0.61 14.99
CA VAL A 250 -12.38 0.67 15.33
C VAL A 250 -11.64 1.69 14.44
N LEU A 251 -11.88 1.64 13.13
CA LEU A 251 -11.24 2.52 12.15
C LEU A 251 -11.64 3.98 12.34
N ARG A 252 -12.89 4.28 12.65
CA ARG A 252 -13.39 5.63 12.94
C ARG A 252 -12.69 6.26 14.15
N ILE A 253 -12.45 5.49 15.20
CA ILE A 253 -11.68 5.95 16.36
C ILE A 253 -10.24 6.24 15.96
N LYS A 254 -9.58 5.29 15.30
CA LYS A 254 -8.18 5.40 14.89
C LYS A 254 -7.94 6.51 13.85
N LEU A 255 -8.91 6.78 12.98
CA LEU A 255 -8.82 7.84 11.97
C LEU A 255 -8.56 9.23 12.59
N LYS A 256 -9.13 9.50 13.77
CA LYS A 256 -8.89 10.75 14.50
C LYS A 256 -7.44 10.96 14.90
N HIS A 257 -6.66 9.89 15.00
CA HIS A 257 -5.25 9.89 15.40
C HIS A 257 -4.27 9.73 14.24
N LEU A 258 -4.75 9.39 13.04
CA LEU A 258 -3.91 9.01 11.90
C LEU A 258 -2.87 10.08 11.55
N ASP A 259 -3.25 11.34 11.49
CA ASP A 259 -2.34 12.45 11.16
C ASP A 259 -1.19 12.56 12.16
N SER A 260 -1.47 12.41 13.46
CA SER A 260 -0.43 12.42 14.49
C SER A 260 0.51 11.22 14.38
N TRP A 261 -0.02 10.05 14.03
CA TRP A 261 0.79 8.85 13.81
C TRP A 261 1.67 8.95 12.57
N ILE A 262 1.18 9.57 11.48
CA ILE A 262 2.01 9.86 10.29
C ILE A 262 3.18 10.78 10.67
N VAL A 263 2.90 11.88 11.36
CA VAL A 263 3.95 12.80 11.83
C VAL A 263 4.96 12.08 12.75
N GLY A 264 4.49 11.25 13.67
CA GLY A 264 5.37 10.45 14.54
C GLY A 264 6.28 9.52 13.73
N ARG A 265 5.76 8.84 12.69
CA ARG A 265 6.57 7.99 11.80
C ARG A 265 7.60 8.80 11.00
N GLN A 266 7.22 9.98 10.49
CA GLN A 266 8.17 10.89 9.81
C GLN A 266 9.30 11.32 10.72
N GLN A 267 9.02 11.63 12.01
CA GLN A 267 10.04 11.95 13.00
C GLN A 267 10.98 10.77 13.26
N LYS A 268 10.43 9.54 13.39
CA LYS A 268 11.27 8.34 13.56
C LYS A 268 12.13 8.05 12.33
N ALA A 269 11.61 8.28 11.13
CA ALA A 269 12.41 8.16 9.91
C ALA A 269 13.54 9.16 9.86
N ALA A 270 13.28 10.43 10.20
CA ALA A 270 14.32 11.46 10.28
C ALA A 270 15.40 11.13 11.33
N THR A 271 15.01 10.59 12.50
CA THR A 271 15.96 10.12 13.52
C THR A 271 16.84 8.98 12.97
N TYR A 272 16.28 8.01 12.24
CA TYR A 272 17.08 6.96 11.61
C TYR A 272 18.06 7.53 10.58
N ASP A 273 17.59 8.43 9.69
CA ASP A 273 18.45 9.08 8.69
C ASP A 273 19.65 9.78 9.34
N GLU A 274 19.42 10.47 10.47
CA GLU A 274 20.48 11.15 11.24
C GLU A 274 21.44 10.17 11.91
N LEU A 275 20.93 9.13 12.57
CA LEU A 275 21.73 8.12 13.25
C LEU A 275 22.62 7.35 12.27
N PHE A 276 22.08 6.95 11.10
CA PHE A 276 22.85 6.26 10.07
C PHE A 276 23.94 7.12 9.47
N ARG A 277 23.70 8.43 9.30
CA ARG A 277 24.70 9.39 8.85
C ARG A 277 25.80 9.58 9.91
N LYS A 278 25.43 9.74 11.19
CA LYS A 278 26.39 9.85 12.29
C LYS A 278 27.28 8.61 12.41
N ALA A 279 26.75 7.42 12.15
CA ALA A 279 27.51 6.17 12.15
C ALA A 279 28.42 6.02 10.92
N GLY A 280 28.33 6.92 9.93
CA GLY A 280 29.13 6.86 8.69
C GLY A 280 28.75 5.69 7.76
N LEU A 281 27.58 5.06 7.97
CA LEU A 281 27.15 3.89 7.19
C LEU A 281 26.64 4.28 5.80
N VAL A 282 26.04 5.46 5.66
CA VAL A 282 25.58 6.01 4.39
C VAL A 282 26.74 6.50 3.55
N GLU A 283 27.64 7.28 4.14
CA GLU A 283 28.83 7.85 3.47
C GLU A 283 29.78 6.78 2.96
N LYS A 284 29.86 5.65 3.64
CA LYS A 284 30.64 4.47 3.22
C LYS A 284 29.88 3.59 2.22
N SER A 285 28.66 3.98 1.82
CA SER A 285 27.78 3.19 0.92
C SER A 285 27.50 1.77 1.42
N LEU A 286 27.55 1.54 2.75
CA LEU A 286 27.23 0.23 3.37
C LEU A 286 25.72 0.01 3.44
N ILE A 287 24.97 1.09 3.58
CA ILE A 287 23.50 1.09 3.53
C ILE A 287 22.99 2.25 2.66
N GLN A 288 21.81 2.06 2.08
CA GLN A 288 21.02 3.14 1.49
C GLN A 288 19.73 3.28 2.31
N THR A 289 19.45 4.50 2.79
CA THR A 289 18.20 4.83 3.48
C THR A 289 17.07 5.09 2.47
N PRO A 290 15.78 4.98 2.88
CA PRO A 290 14.66 5.28 1.99
C PRO A 290 14.73 6.71 1.44
N GLU A 291 14.59 6.88 0.14
CA GLU A 291 14.54 8.19 -0.49
C GLU A 291 13.12 8.76 -0.42
N ALA A 292 12.95 9.88 0.27
CA ALA A 292 11.69 10.62 0.35
C ALA A 292 11.70 11.77 -0.66
N VAL A 293 11.37 11.45 -1.94
CA VAL A 293 11.50 12.38 -3.08
C VAL A 293 10.63 13.63 -2.98
N TYR A 294 9.60 13.61 -2.13
CA TYR A 294 8.71 14.76 -1.93
C TYR A 294 8.98 15.53 -0.61
N ARG A 295 10.06 15.24 0.10
CA ARG A 295 10.38 15.86 1.41
C ARG A 295 10.40 17.39 1.33
N ASP A 296 11.01 17.94 0.29
CA ASP A 296 11.22 19.38 0.11
C ASP A 296 10.15 20.05 -0.78
N SER A 297 9.07 19.34 -1.07
CA SER A 297 7.99 19.81 -1.96
C SER A 297 6.96 20.70 -1.27
N GLY A 298 7.08 20.91 0.05
CA GLY A 298 6.08 21.63 0.86
C GLY A 298 4.89 20.78 1.30
N LEU A 299 4.85 19.49 0.96
CA LEU A 299 3.83 18.57 1.41
C LEU A 299 4.01 18.21 2.89
N LYS A 300 2.91 18.17 3.64
CA LYS A 300 2.93 17.79 5.05
C LYS A 300 3.13 16.28 5.22
N TYR A 301 2.41 15.49 4.45
CA TYR A 301 2.44 14.03 4.53
C TYR A 301 3.10 13.43 3.27
N PHE A 302 4.30 13.93 2.94
CA PHE A 302 5.08 13.53 1.77
C PHE A 302 5.41 12.03 1.73
N HIS A 303 5.48 11.37 2.87
CA HIS A 303 5.72 9.94 3.05
C HIS A 303 5.11 9.49 4.37
N THR A 304 4.25 8.47 4.38
CA THR A 304 3.59 8.01 5.61
C THR A 304 4.40 6.96 6.38
N TYR A 305 5.52 6.54 5.84
CA TYR A 305 6.46 5.56 6.41
C TYR A 305 5.72 4.35 7.02
N HIS A 306 4.88 3.70 6.19
CA HIS A 306 4.32 2.40 6.57
C HIS A 306 5.45 1.43 6.89
N GLN A 307 6.52 1.49 6.10
CA GLN A 307 7.78 0.79 6.33
C GLN A 307 8.94 1.79 6.22
N TYR A 308 9.99 1.57 7.02
CA TYR A 308 11.30 2.18 6.83
C TYR A 308 12.23 1.09 6.32
N VAL A 309 12.54 1.12 5.04
CA VAL A 309 13.25 0.05 4.33
C VAL A 309 14.61 0.54 3.87
N ILE A 310 15.66 -0.07 4.39
CA ILE A 310 17.04 0.16 3.93
C ILE A 310 17.43 -0.87 2.85
N ARG A 311 18.41 -0.53 2.03
CA ARG A 311 19.08 -1.48 1.12
C ARG A 311 20.47 -1.78 1.63
N VAL A 312 20.83 -3.06 1.62
CA VAL A 312 22.14 -3.57 2.07
C VAL A 312 22.54 -4.79 1.24
N GLU A 313 23.80 -4.89 0.81
CA GLU A 313 24.25 -6.00 -0.04
C GLU A 313 24.20 -7.36 0.64
N SER A 314 24.61 -7.44 1.91
CA SER A 314 24.61 -8.69 2.71
C SER A 314 23.36 -8.81 3.58
N ARG A 315 22.17 -8.58 2.99
CA ARG A 315 20.89 -8.47 3.68
C ARG A 315 20.57 -9.65 4.59
N ASP A 316 20.76 -10.87 4.12
CA ASP A 316 20.39 -12.09 4.89
C ASP A 316 21.31 -12.30 6.08
N ASP A 317 22.63 -12.05 5.91
CA ASP A 317 23.60 -12.10 7.01
C ASP A 317 23.31 -11.02 8.05
N LEU A 318 23.04 -9.79 7.60
CA LEU A 318 22.66 -8.71 8.50
C LEU A 318 21.37 -9.02 9.27
N GLN A 319 20.35 -9.57 8.60
CA GLN A 319 19.10 -9.98 9.25
C GLN A 319 19.34 -11.03 10.32
N LEU A 320 20.21 -12.03 10.04
CA LEU A 320 20.58 -13.06 11.00
C LEU A 320 21.28 -12.44 12.22
N TYR A 321 22.28 -11.60 11.98
CA TYR A 321 23.02 -10.89 13.04
C TYR A 321 22.11 -10.05 13.93
N MET A 322 21.23 -9.24 13.31
CA MET A 322 20.24 -8.44 14.03
C MET A 322 19.33 -9.30 14.92
N ARG A 323 18.86 -10.42 14.38
CA ARG A 323 18.02 -11.37 15.13
C ARG A 323 18.74 -11.94 16.35
N GLU A 324 20.02 -12.31 16.23
CA GLU A 324 20.85 -12.80 17.34
C GLU A 324 21.07 -11.73 18.41
N LYS A 325 21.18 -10.47 18.03
CA LYS A 325 21.26 -9.32 18.96
C LYS A 325 19.89 -8.92 19.54
N GLY A 326 18.78 -9.54 19.09
CA GLY A 326 17.43 -9.29 19.56
C GLY A 326 16.75 -8.08 18.91
N VAL A 327 17.26 -7.62 17.76
CA VAL A 327 16.66 -6.55 16.94
C VAL A 327 15.73 -7.17 15.89
N PRO A 328 14.43 -6.81 15.86
CA PRO A 328 13.49 -7.30 14.85
C PRO A 328 13.70 -6.59 13.50
N SER A 329 13.52 -7.35 12.42
CA SER A 329 13.50 -6.85 11.05
C SER A 329 12.63 -7.74 10.17
N ALA A 330 12.24 -7.27 8.99
CA ALA A 330 11.46 -8.04 8.03
C ALA A 330 11.88 -7.73 6.59
N ILE A 331 11.50 -8.60 5.66
CA ILE A 331 11.79 -8.43 4.23
C ILE A 331 10.48 -8.23 3.48
N PHE A 332 10.34 -7.10 2.81
CA PHE A 332 9.18 -6.74 1.98
C PHE A 332 9.68 -6.23 0.62
N TYR A 333 9.89 -7.13 -0.41
CA TYR A 333 9.51 -8.55 -0.43
C TYR A 333 10.71 -9.40 -0.86
N PRO A 334 10.78 -10.70 -0.45
CA PRO A 334 11.96 -11.54 -0.70
C PRO A 334 12.05 -12.08 -2.13
N MET A 335 10.96 -11.98 -2.91
CA MET A 335 10.88 -12.48 -4.28
C MET A 335 9.87 -11.63 -5.08
N PRO A 336 10.24 -11.10 -6.24
CA PRO A 336 9.32 -10.38 -7.11
C PRO A 336 8.21 -11.27 -7.64
N LEU A 337 7.06 -10.68 -7.99
CA LEU A 337 5.88 -11.44 -8.41
C LEU A 337 6.12 -12.27 -9.69
N HIS A 338 6.89 -11.77 -10.63
CA HIS A 338 7.16 -12.47 -11.89
C HIS A 338 7.92 -13.80 -11.71
N LEU A 339 8.66 -13.96 -10.61
CA LEU A 339 9.35 -15.20 -10.25
C LEU A 339 8.51 -16.14 -9.36
N GLN A 340 7.33 -15.71 -8.93
CA GLN A 340 6.43 -16.56 -8.15
C GLN A 340 5.87 -17.69 -9.00
N LYS A 341 5.87 -18.90 -8.46
CA LYS A 341 5.41 -20.11 -9.15
C LYS A 341 4.02 -19.98 -9.78
N CYS A 342 3.10 -19.28 -9.11
CA CYS A 342 1.74 -19.07 -9.61
C CYS A 342 1.66 -18.15 -10.84
N PHE A 343 2.71 -17.39 -11.14
CA PHE A 343 2.82 -16.53 -12.32
C PHE A 343 3.73 -17.11 -13.42
N SER A 344 4.25 -18.34 -13.27
CA SER A 344 5.12 -18.97 -14.27
C SER A 344 4.50 -19.08 -15.67
N TYR A 345 3.17 -19.12 -15.76
CA TYR A 345 2.42 -19.15 -17.02
C TYR A 345 2.56 -17.85 -17.84
N LEU A 346 3.03 -16.76 -17.25
CA LEU A 346 3.29 -15.49 -17.92
C LEU A 346 4.56 -15.52 -18.78
N GLY A 347 5.46 -16.50 -18.54
CA GLY A 347 6.68 -16.71 -19.33
C GLY A 347 7.84 -15.80 -18.94
N TYR A 348 7.72 -15.01 -17.90
CA TYR A 348 8.83 -14.21 -17.36
C TYR A 348 9.89 -15.10 -16.71
N LYS A 349 11.13 -14.60 -16.67
CA LYS A 349 12.28 -15.30 -16.10
C LYS A 349 13.18 -14.32 -15.33
N GLU A 350 14.12 -14.85 -14.60
CA GLU A 350 15.18 -14.08 -13.95
C GLU A 350 15.94 -13.20 -14.96
N GLY A 351 16.16 -11.96 -14.60
CA GLY A 351 16.78 -10.92 -15.43
C GLY A 351 15.80 -10.03 -16.21
N ASP A 352 14.49 -10.37 -16.26
CA ASP A 352 13.50 -9.57 -16.99
C ASP A 352 13.17 -8.24 -16.25
N PHE A 353 13.32 -8.21 -14.91
CA PHE A 353 13.05 -7.02 -14.08
C PHE A 353 14.19 -6.81 -13.07
N PRO A 354 15.39 -6.36 -13.54
CA PRO A 354 16.61 -6.37 -12.75
C PRO A 354 16.53 -5.49 -11.48
N GLU A 355 15.82 -4.35 -11.51
CA GLU A 355 15.71 -3.51 -10.32
C GLU A 355 14.80 -4.13 -9.25
N SER A 356 13.73 -4.78 -9.65
CA SER A 356 12.85 -5.53 -8.74
C SER A 356 13.55 -6.74 -8.13
N GLU A 357 14.36 -7.45 -8.90
CA GLU A 357 15.14 -8.60 -8.45
C GLU A 357 16.25 -8.17 -7.48
N LYS A 358 16.95 -7.09 -7.81
CA LYS A 358 17.97 -6.49 -6.94
C LYS A 358 17.34 -5.98 -5.64
N ALA A 359 16.20 -5.28 -5.70
CA ALA A 359 15.48 -4.86 -4.51
C ALA A 359 15.11 -6.04 -3.61
N ALA A 360 14.59 -7.13 -4.17
CA ALA A 360 14.23 -8.33 -3.42
C ALA A 360 15.41 -8.98 -2.68
N SER A 361 16.63 -8.85 -3.20
CA SER A 361 17.86 -9.35 -2.55
C SER A 361 18.43 -8.42 -1.48
N GLU A 362 18.14 -7.11 -1.54
CA GLU A 362 18.81 -6.09 -0.73
C GLU A 362 17.94 -5.44 0.35
N VAL A 363 16.61 -5.43 0.20
CA VAL A 363 15.72 -4.67 1.11
C VAL A 363 15.61 -5.31 2.50
N LEU A 364 15.65 -4.47 3.54
CA LEU A 364 15.44 -4.84 4.94
C LEU A 364 14.63 -3.77 5.65
N ALA A 365 13.44 -4.11 6.14
CA ALA A 365 12.58 -3.22 6.90
C ALA A 365 13.00 -3.20 8.38
N LEU A 366 13.17 -2.01 8.91
CA LEU A 366 13.49 -1.74 10.31
C LEU A 366 12.23 -1.37 11.09
N PRO A 367 12.25 -1.50 12.43
CA PRO A 367 11.12 -1.09 13.28
C PRO A 367 10.76 0.37 13.05
N ILE A 368 9.50 0.65 12.77
CA ILE A 368 8.99 2.02 12.66
C ILE A 368 7.53 2.10 13.11
N TYR A 369 7.29 2.88 14.15
CA TYR A 369 5.98 3.22 14.70
C TYR A 369 6.11 4.47 15.58
N PRO A 370 5.04 5.25 15.82
CA PRO A 370 5.11 6.54 16.51
C PRO A 370 5.75 6.44 17.90
N GLU A 371 5.47 5.38 18.65
CA GLU A 371 5.90 5.15 20.02
C GLU A 371 7.33 4.56 20.12
N LEU A 372 7.99 4.28 19.00
CA LEU A 372 9.37 3.76 19.01
C LEU A 372 10.32 4.76 19.70
N SER A 373 10.99 4.33 20.77
CA SER A 373 11.92 5.20 21.50
C SER A 373 13.21 5.45 20.70
N GLU A 374 13.79 6.62 20.86
CA GLU A 374 15.09 6.96 20.26
C GLU A 374 16.18 5.98 20.71
N LYS A 375 16.18 5.57 21.98
CA LYS A 375 17.08 4.54 22.50
C LYS A 375 16.98 3.21 21.73
N ASN A 376 15.78 2.81 21.31
CA ASN A 376 15.63 1.62 20.50
C ASN A 376 16.15 1.83 19.07
N GLN A 377 15.99 3.03 18.51
CA GLN A 377 16.55 3.38 17.19
C GLN A 377 18.08 3.41 17.24
N GLU A 378 18.68 4.01 18.28
CA GLU A 378 20.12 3.96 18.52
C GLU A 378 20.63 2.51 18.62
N PHE A 379 19.88 1.65 19.33
CA PHE A 379 20.24 0.24 19.45
C PHE A 379 20.17 -0.51 18.11
N VAL A 380 19.17 -0.20 17.25
CA VAL A 380 19.10 -0.74 15.89
C VAL A 380 20.33 -0.34 15.08
N VAL A 381 20.65 0.98 15.06
CA VAL A 381 21.75 1.51 14.26
C VAL A 381 23.09 1.01 14.74
N SER A 382 23.36 1.02 16.08
CA SER A 382 24.60 0.49 16.65
C SER A 382 24.77 -1.02 16.41
N THR A 383 23.67 -1.77 16.34
CA THR A 383 23.71 -3.19 15.96
C THR A 383 24.15 -3.36 14.51
N ILE A 384 23.62 -2.54 13.59
CA ILE A 384 24.01 -2.58 12.17
C ILE A 384 25.46 -2.12 12.01
N GLU A 385 25.89 -1.06 12.72
CA GLU A 385 27.28 -0.61 12.74
C GLU A 385 28.24 -1.72 13.20
N GLY A 386 27.90 -2.42 14.30
CA GLY A 386 28.67 -3.57 14.78
C GLY A 386 28.84 -4.69 13.76
N PHE A 387 27.81 -4.99 12.98
CA PHE A 387 27.87 -5.97 11.90
C PHE A 387 28.94 -5.64 10.86
N TYR A 388 29.07 -4.37 10.49
CA TYR A 388 30.08 -3.93 9.53
C TYR A 388 31.46 -3.70 10.14
N ALA A 389 31.55 -3.45 11.45
CA ALA A 389 32.83 -3.33 12.14
C ALA A 389 33.52 -4.69 12.35
N ASP A 390 32.75 -5.77 12.44
CA ASP A 390 33.24 -7.14 12.64
C ASP A 390 33.64 -7.82 11.30
N ARG A 391 33.50 -7.12 10.16
CA ARG A 391 33.84 -7.59 8.80
C ARG A 391 34.98 -6.78 8.17
#